data_3660c51703f8a87d0625ea2a4df86aa1
#
_entry.id   3660c51703f8a87d0625ea2a4df86aa1
#
_cell.length_a   1.000
_cell.length_b   1.000
_cell.length_c   1.000
_cell.angle_alpha   90.00
_cell.angle_beta   90.00
_cell.angle_gamma   90.00
#
_symmetry.space_group_name_H-M   'P 1'
#
loop_
_entity.id
_entity.type
_entity.pdbx_description
1 polymer ?
#
loop_
_entity_poly.entity_id
_entity_poly.type
_entity_poly.pdbx_seq_one_letter_code
_entity_poly.pdbx_strand_id
1 'polypeptide(L)'
;MNTPTIHPVVLCGGSGTRLWPLSRKALPKQFAPLIDSKSLLQLTLERLAGLNRTITCIASEDHRFLVREAMDNAQAQGRQILEPTPRNTAAAMAAAALLAEPDDLLLFAPADQHIPDAALFAATMRSGVEAALAGRIVTFGVAPSFPSTAYGYIEAAEATGHGASHAVARFVEKPTAAVAQTLILQGNYCWNAGIFLVQARTLVAALHTHAPDILAACERATAAVSVDGSFLRLDSEAFEACRSESIDYAVLEKHADVAVVRFEGAWSDVGSWNAVAQLHPADDAGNRVSGMGSVLNSRNTFVHAPHRPVVALGTENLIIVDTPDAVLVAGADCAEQVAEVVRMLAREGKAEATEHRRVVRPWGAYDSVDMGERFQVKHLTVKPGGKLSLQMHHHRAEHWIVVKGMARATCGGEVQLVRENESIYLPSGTIHRLENPGKTMLEVIEVQTGSYLGEDDIVRFDDTYGRCATIEVRAAPDRTAMHPAMKSTVQPAVPPVVQPAAALGIGAAA
;
A
#
# COMPACT_ATOMS: atom_id res chain seq x y z
N MET A 1 -24.88 7.30 31.50
CA MET A 1 -25.12 7.61 30.06
C MET A 1 -24.17 6.75 29.27
N ASN A 2 -24.65 6.02 28.24
CA ASN A 2 -23.75 5.26 27.37
C ASN A 2 -22.81 6.23 26.66
N THR A 3 -21.51 6.00 26.75
CA THR A 3 -20.52 6.77 25.98
C THR A 3 -20.80 6.56 24.49
N PRO A 4 -20.93 7.63 23.68
CA PRO A 4 -21.17 7.50 22.25
C PRO A 4 -20.09 6.65 21.58
N THR A 5 -20.50 5.81 20.64
CA THR A 5 -19.58 4.96 19.90
C THR A 5 -18.84 5.80 18.85
N ILE A 6 -17.51 5.78 18.90
CA ILE A 6 -16.67 6.36 17.85
C ILE A 6 -16.47 5.30 16.76
N HIS A 7 -16.67 5.69 15.50
CA HIS A 7 -16.47 4.85 14.32
C HIS A 7 -15.18 5.27 13.59
N PRO A 8 -14.06 4.53 13.77
CA PRO A 8 -12.81 4.87 13.12
C PRO A 8 -12.90 4.66 11.60
N VAL A 9 -12.39 5.66 10.87
CA VAL A 9 -12.25 5.65 9.41
C VAL A 9 -10.80 5.97 9.07
N VAL A 10 -10.08 5.00 8.49
CA VAL A 10 -8.65 5.13 8.16
C VAL A 10 -8.50 5.54 6.70
N LEU A 11 -7.82 6.66 6.48
CA LEU A 11 -7.50 7.17 5.15
C LEU A 11 -6.17 6.55 4.69
N CYS A 12 -6.25 5.55 3.79
CA CYS A 12 -5.10 4.77 3.32
C CYS A 12 -4.48 5.34 2.02
N GLY A 13 -4.69 6.62 1.74
CA GLY A 13 -4.14 7.31 0.57
C GLY A 13 -2.67 7.72 0.74
N GLY A 14 -2.11 8.31 -0.33
CA GLY A 14 -0.73 8.82 -0.35
C GLY A 14 0.27 7.84 -0.95
N SER A 15 1.23 8.36 -1.74
CA SER A 15 2.27 7.55 -2.40
C SER A 15 3.56 7.41 -1.60
N GLY A 16 3.82 8.32 -0.64
CA GLY A 16 5.00 8.28 0.24
C GLY A 16 6.35 8.32 -0.47
N THR A 17 6.45 8.90 -1.67
CA THR A 17 7.64 8.85 -2.56
C THR A 17 8.92 9.39 -1.92
N ARG A 18 8.85 10.21 -0.87
CA ARG A 18 10.02 10.72 -0.13
C ARG A 18 10.75 9.64 0.68
N LEU A 19 10.13 8.48 0.89
CA LEU A 19 10.76 7.33 1.56
C LEU A 19 11.26 6.26 0.56
N TRP A 20 11.47 6.63 -0.71
CA TRP A 20 12.20 5.77 -1.63
C TRP A 20 13.60 5.46 -1.05
N PRO A 21 14.14 4.23 -1.17
CA PRO A 21 13.67 3.10 -1.98
C PRO A 21 12.65 2.18 -1.29
N LEU A 22 12.33 2.41 -0.01
CA LEU A 22 11.42 1.54 0.74
C LEU A 22 9.95 1.75 0.37
N SER A 23 9.53 3.00 0.09
CA SER A 23 8.18 3.32 -0.35
C SER A 23 8.16 3.58 -1.86
N ARG A 24 7.28 2.88 -2.58
CA ARG A 24 7.08 3.02 -4.03
C ARG A 24 5.59 3.00 -4.37
N LYS A 25 5.23 3.29 -5.62
CA LYS A 25 3.82 3.28 -6.05
C LYS A 25 3.10 1.97 -5.74
N ALA A 26 3.77 0.83 -5.97
CA ALA A 26 3.22 -0.51 -5.70
C ALA A 26 3.13 -0.87 -4.21
N LEU A 27 3.94 -0.23 -3.36
CA LEU A 27 3.94 -0.41 -1.90
C LEU A 27 4.19 0.94 -1.23
N PRO A 28 3.16 1.80 -1.08
CA PRO A 28 3.25 3.07 -0.37
C PRO A 28 3.68 2.93 1.10
N LYS A 29 4.16 4.03 1.69
CA LYS A 29 4.80 4.05 3.02
C LYS A 29 3.95 3.42 4.13
N GLN A 30 2.63 3.61 4.08
CA GLN A 30 1.70 3.07 5.08
C GLN A 30 1.67 1.54 5.13
N PHE A 31 2.09 0.88 4.06
CA PHE A 31 2.17 -0.59 3.96
C PHE A 31 3.59 -1.13 4.17
N ALA A 32 4.60 -0.27 4.08
CA ALA A 32 5.99 -0.68 4.27
C ALA A 32 6.30 -0.97 5.74
N PRO A 33 7.07 -2.05 6.06
CA PRO A 33 7.46 -2.39 7.42
C PRO A 33 8.56 -1.45 7.91
N LEU A 34 8.18 -0.31 8.48
CA LEU A 34 9.09 0.74 8.95
C LEU A 34 9.49 0.61 10.41
N ILE A 35 8.63 0.02 11.25
CA ILE A 35 8.81 -0.01 12.70
C ILE A 35 8.56 -1.43 13.19
N ASP A 36 9.54 -2.07 13.81
CA ASP A 36 9.46 -3.41 14.39
C ASP A 36 8.79 -4.46 13.46
N SER A 37 9.12 -4.41 12.17
CA SER A 37 8.55 -5.26 11.13
C SER A 37 7.03 -5.05 10.88
N LYS A 38 6.43 -4.02 11.49
CA LYS A 38 5.04 -3.63 11.26
C LYS A 38 4.93 -2.46 10.29
N SER A 39 3.85 -2.43 9.53
CA SER A 39 3.49 -1.28 8.72
C SER A 39 2.81 -0.19 9.56
N LEU A 40 2.90 1.06 9.13
CA LEU A 40 2.23 2.18 9.80
C LEU A 40 0.71 1.99 9.82
N LEU A 41 0.12 1.41 8.78
CA LEU A 41 -1.30 1.06 8.76
C LEU A 41 -1.64 0.04 9.84
N GLN A 42 -0.84 -1.04 9.98
CA GLN A 42 -1.07 -2.03 11.03
C GLN A 42 -1.02 -1.38 12.42
N LEU A 43 -0.03 -0.55 12.71
CA LEU A 43 0.09 0.18 13.98
C LEU A 43 -1.09 1.14 14.21
N THR A 44 -1.59 1.78 13.15
CA THR A 44 -2.77 2.65 13.21
C THR A 44 -4.03 1.86 13.54
N LEU A 45 -4.23 0.70 12.90
CA LEU A 45 -5.38 -0.19 13.17
C LEU A 45 -5.33 -0.74 14.60
N GLU A 46 -4.18 -1.19 15.08
CA GLU A 46 -3.98 -1.66 16.47
C GLU A 46 -4.31 -0.55 17.48
N ARG A 47 -3.88 0.68 17.22
CA ARG A 47 -4.18 1.86 18.06
C ARG A 47 -5.67 2.19 18.09
N LEU A 48 -6.33 2.21 16.94
CA LEU A 48 -7.76 2.51 16.80
C LEU A 48 -8.65 1.41 17.39
N ALA A 49 -8.19 0.16 17.43
CA ALA A 49 -8.91 -0.95 18.06
C ALA A 49 -9.18 -0.70 19.57
N GLY A 50 -8.42 0.17 20.22
CA GLY A 50 -8.69 0.67 21.59
C GLY A 50 -9.93 1.55 21.70
N LEU A 51 -10.42 2.09 20.58
CA LEU A 51 -11.67 2.86 20.51
C LEU A 51 -12.82 1.98 20.00
N ASN A 52 -12.63 1.30 18.89
CA ASN A 52 -13.59 0.38 18.29
C ASN A 52 -12.84 -0.60 17.37
N ARG A 53 -13.15 -1.89 17.45
CA ARG A 53 -12.54 -2.92 16.60
C ARG A 53 -13.14 -2.97 15.19
N THR A 54 -14.33 -2.39 15.00
CA THR A 54 -14.93 -2.25 13.67
C THR A 54 -14.43 -0.98 13.02
N ILE A 55 -13.55 -1.12 12.05
CA ILE A 55 -12.83 -0.03 11.40
C ILE A 55 -13.17 0.00 9.90
N THR A 56 -13.49 1.16 9.37
CA THR A 56 -13.62 1.37 7.93
C THR A 56 -12.30 1.88 7.37
N CYS A 57 -11.76 1.25 6.33
CA CYS A 57 -10.58 1.74 5.61
C CYS A 57 -10.99 2.29 4.26
N ILE A 58 -10.44 3.44 3.86
CA ILE A 58 -10.63 4.00 2.51
C ILE A 58 -9.30 3.89 1.78
N ALA A 59 -9.30 3.21 0.65
CA ALA A 59 -8.08 2.93 -0.11
C ALA A 59 -8.34 2.88 -1.62
N SER A 60 -7.28 3.03 -2.42
CA SER A 60 -7.32 2.70 -3.84
C SER A 60 -7.65 1.22 -4.04
N GLU A 61 -8.41 0.90 -5.10
CA GLU A 61 -8.69 -0.48 -5.54
C GLU A 61 -7.40 -1.31 -5.66
N ASP A 62 -6.30 -0.71 -6.13
CA ASP A 62 -5.00 -1.39 -6.31
C ASP A 62 -4.40 -1.89 -4.98
N HIS A 63 -4.69 -1.21 -3.87
CA HIS A 63 -4.12 -1.52 -2.56
C HIS A 63 -5.05 -2.33 -1.65
N ARG A 64 -6.25 -2.73 -2.10
CA ARG A 64 -7.27 -3.42 -1.28
C ARG A 64 -6.77 -4.64 -0.52
N PHE A 65 -5.84 -5.40 -1.12
CA PHE A 65 -5.28 -6.60 -0.49
C PHE A 65 -4.19 -6.28 0.55
N LEU A 66 -3.44 -5.19 0.35
CA LEU A 66 -2.49 -4.70 1.36
C LEU A 66 -3.23 -4.21 2.60
N VAL A 67 -4.35 -3.50 2.40
CA VAL A 67 -5.22 -3.09 3.51
C VAL A 67 -5.82 -4.30 4.21
N ARG A 68 -6.32 -5.30 3.45
CA ARG A 68 -6.85 -6.53 4.03
C ARG A 68 -5.81 -7.25 4.89
N GLU A 69 -4.60 -7.40 4.39
CA GLU A 69 -3.51 -8.03 5.13
C GLU A 69 -3.18 -7.27 6.43
N ALA A 70 -3.14 -5.94 6.39
CA ALA A 70 -2.93 -5.12 7.58
C ALA A 70 -4.08 -5.24 8.59
N MET A 71 -5.34 -5.31 8.12
CA MET A 71 -6.52 -5.54 8.97
C MET A 71 -6.46 -6.92 9.64
N ASP A 72 -6.13 -7.96 8.88
CA ASP A 72 -6.00 -9.33 9.40
C ASP A 72 -4.89 -9.41 10.47
N ASN A 73 -3.72 -8.81 10.21
CA ASN A 73 -2.60 -8.77 11.15
C ASN A 73 -2.94 -7.98 12.43
N ALA A 74 -3.71 -6.90 12.32
CA ALA A 74 -4.17 -6.11 13.46
C ALA A 74 -5.42 -6.71 14.14
N GLN A 75 -5.97 -7.82 13.64
CA GLN A 75 -7.24 -8.40 14.09
C GLN A 75 -8.40 -7.38 14.09
N ALA A 76 -8.36 -6.43 13.17
CA ALA A 76 -9.41 -5.44 12.97
C ALA A 76 -10.52 -6.01 12.10
N GLN A 77 -11.77 -5.73 12.47
CA GLN A 77 -12.95 -6.07 11.67
C GLN A 77 -13.43 -4.83 10.90
N GLY A 78 -14.26 -5.05 9.89
CA GLY A 78 -14.88 -3.95 9.17
C GLY A 78 -14.82 -4.09 7.66
N ARG A 79 -14.93 -2.96 6.98
CA ARG A 79 -15.08 -2.89 5.51
C ARG A 79 -14.06 -1.94 4.90
N GLN A 80 -13.87 -2.08 3.60
CA GLN A 80 -13.03 -1.20 2.81
C GLN A 80 -13.88 -0.46 1.78
N ILE A 81 -13.83 0.86 1.78
CA ILE A 81 -14.35 1.70 0.69
C ILE A 81 -13.23 1.84 -0.32
N LEU A 82 -13.48 1.40 -1.55
CA LEU A 82 -12.46 1.37 -2.60
C LEU A 82 -12.68 2.51 -3.58
N GLU A 83 -11.69 3.38 -3.66
CA GLU A 83 -11.62 4.48 -4.62
C GLU A 83 -11.06 3.97 -5.95
N PRO A 84 -11.77 4.17 -7.08
CA PRO A 84 -11.26 3.77 -8.40
C PRO A 84 -10.06 4.63 -8.83
N THR A 85 -10.01 5.88 -8.36
CA THR A 85 -8.90 6.82 -8.59
C THR A 85 -8.72 7.75 -7.38
N PRO A 86 -7.50 8.19 -7.06
CA PRO A 86 -7.27 9.11 -5.94
C PRO A 86 -7.91 10.48 -6.17
N ARG A 87 -8.72 10.97 -5.21
CA ARG A 87 -9.39 12.28 -5.24
C ARG A 87 -9.11 13.14 -4.00
N ASN A 88 -8.03 12.82 -3.28
CA ASN A 88 -7.64 13.52 -2.05
C ASN A 88 -8.66 13.31 -0.90
N THR A 89 -8.46 13.97 0.25
CA THR A 89 -9.16 13.64 1.50
C THR A 89 -10.63 14.09 1.52
N ALA A 90 -11.01 15.16 0.82
CA ALA A 90 -12.40 15.63 0.82
C ALA A 90 -13.37 14.60 0.23
N ALA A 91 -13.04 14.00 -0.92
CA ALA A 91 -13.87 12.99 -1.56
C ALA A 91 -13.93 11.68 -0.72
N ALA A 92 -12.79 11.26 -0.17
CA ALA A 92 -12.72 10.09 0.69
C ALA A 92 -13.61 10.24 1.94
N MET A 93 -13.50 11.39 2.62
CA MET A 93 -14.29 11.68 3.83
C MET A 93 -15.78 11.85 3.49
N ALA A 94 -16.12 12.46 2.35
CA ALA A 94 -17.50 12.59 1.87
C ALA A 94 -18.12 11.20 1.63
N ALA A 95 -17.42 10.30 0.91
CA ALA A 95 -17.91 8.96 0.63
C ALA A 95 -18.16 8.15 1.92
N ALA A 96 -17.24 8.26 2.92
CA ALA A 96 -17.44 7.59 4.20
C ALA A 96 -18.64 8.14 4.97
N ALA A 97 -18.82 9.47 4.99
CA ALA A 97 -19.93 10.11 5.69
C ALA A 97 -21.29 9.77 5.05
N LEU A 98 -21.35 9.67 3.72
CA LEU A 98 -22.57 9.29 2.98
C LEU A 98 -22.94 7.80 3.17
N LEU A 99 -21.97 6.93 3.48
CA LEU A 99 -22.19 5.50 3.74
C LEU A 99 -22.36 5.16 5.24
N ALA A 100 -22.34 6.17 6.11
CA ALA A 100 -22.57 6.06 7.54
C ALA A 100 -24.00 6.52 7.89
N GLU A 101 -24.46 6.19 9.10
CA GLU A 101 -25.70 6.76 9.62
C GLU A 101 -25.47 8.25 9.97
N PRO A 102 -26.47 9.14 9.79
CA PRO A 102 -26.30 10.57 9.98
C PRO A 102 -25.77 10.98 11.36
N ASP A 103 -26.11 10.21 12.39
CA ASP A 103 -25.71 10.47 13.77
C ASP A 103 -24.41 9.77 14.18
N ASP A 104 -23.81 8.96 13.30
CA ASP A 104 -22.54 8.30 13.55
C ASP A 104 -21.44 9.31 13.78
N LEU A 105 -20.64 9.05 14.81
CA LEU A 105 -19.48 9.85 15.18
C LEU A 105 -18.23 9.26 14.52
N LEU A 106 -17.81 9.85 13.41
CA LEU A 106 -16.72 9.37 12.57
C LEU A 106 -15.38 9.97 13.04
N LEU A 107 -14.38 9.10 13.28
CA LEU A 107 -13.00 9.49 13.55
C LEU A 107 -12.14 9.18 12.33
N PHE A 108 -11.83 10.19 11.54
CA PHE A 108 -10.91 10.07 10.41
C PHE A 108 -9.48 10.15 10.88
N ALA A 109 -8.66 9.17 10.51
CA ALA A 109 -7.24 9.12 10.85
C ALA A 109 -6.40 8.71 9.63
N PRO A 110 -5.26 9.38 9.37
CA PRO A 110 -4.30 8.93 8.35
C PRO A 110 -3.70 7.57 8.72
N ALA A 111 -3.46 6.74 7.70
CA ALA A 111 -2.89 5.40 7.85
C ALA A 111 -1.38 5.39 8.15
N ASP A 112 -0.71 6.53 8.02
CA ASP A 112 0.72 6.63 7.78
C ASP A 112 1.49 7.43 8.84
N GLN A 113 0.87 7.64 10.01
CA GLN A 113 1.43 8.36 11.16
C GLN A 113 1.91 7.42 12.25
N HIS A 114 3.01 7.78 12.88
CA HIS A 114 3.51 7.10 14.07
C HIS A 114 3.07 7.84 15.35
N ILE A 115 2.27 7.16 16.18
CA ILE A 115 1.79 7.63 17.48
C ILE A 115 1.92 6.44 18.45
N PRO A 116 2.97 6.40 19.28
CA PRO A 116 3.29 5.20 20.07
C PRO A 116 2.36 5.01 21.27
N ASP A 117 1.84 6.07 21.88
CA ASP A 117 0.97 5.99 23.07
C ASP A 117 -0.50 5.86 22.65
N ALA A 118 -0.95 4.61 22.50
CA ALA A 118 -2.32 4.30 22.14
C ALA A 118 -3.34 4.66 23.24
N ALA A 119 -2.96 4.65 24.52
CA ALA A 119 -3.86 4.98 25.61
C ALA A 119 -4.13 6.48 25.69
N LEU A 120 -3.07 7.29 25.61
CA LEU A 120 -3.18 8.75 25.54
C LEU A 120 -3.93 9.19 24.29
N PHE A 121 -3.63 8.56 23.15
CA PHE A 121 -4.37 8.79 21.91
C PHE A 121 -5.88 8.57 22.10
N ALA A 122 -6.28 7.40 22.61
CA ALA A 122 -7.70 7.09 22.81
C ALA A 122 -8.39 8.05 23.79
N ALA A 123 -7.70 8.46 24.86
CA ALA A 123 -8.22 9.43 25.81
C ALA A 123 -8.43 10.81 25.17
N THR A 124 -7.46 11.26 24.36
CA THR A 124 -7.55 12.54 23.64
C THR A 124 -8.68 12.53 22.61
N MET A 125 -8.84 11.45 21.84
CA MET A 125 -9.95 11.34 20.88
C MET A 125 -11.31 11.42 21.57
N ARG A 126 -11.46 10.74 22.73
CA ARG A 126 -12.69 10.80 23.52
C ARG A 126 -12.99 12.20 24.09
N SER A 127 -11.97 12.99 24.41
CA SER A 127 -12.19 14.35 24.93
C SER A 127 -12.77 15.32 23.90
N GLY A 128 -12.70 15.00 22.61
CA GLY A 128 -13.33 15.77 21.53
C GLY A 128 -14.81 15.43 21.28
N VAL A 129 -15.35 14.35 21.90
CA VAL A 129 -16.69 13.84 21.60
C VAL A 129 -17.78 14.86 21.89
N GLU A 130 -17.70 15.58 23.02
CA GLU A 130 -18.71 16.57 23.39
C GLU A 130 -18.83 17.70 22.36
N ALA A 131 -17.70 18.21 21.87
CA ALA A 131 -17.69 19.24 20.84
C ALA A 131 -18.23 18.73 19.49
N ALA A 132 -17.89 17.48 19.10
CA ALA A 132 -18.40 16.89 17.88
C ALA A 132 -19.92 16.66 17.94
N LEU A 133 -20.45 16.22 19.09
CA LEU A 133 -21.90 16.08 19.30
C LEU A 133 -22.63 17.43 19.35
N ALA A 134 -21.94 18.51 19.71
CA ALA A 134 -22.46 19.88 19.63
C ALA A 134 -22.45 20.43 18.17
N GLY A 135 -22.14 19.61 17.17
CA GLY A 135 -22.17 19.98 15.75
C GLY A 135 -20.88 20.61 15.22
N ARG A 136 -19.75 20.47 15.94
CA ARG A 136 -18.45 20.98 15.47
C ARG A 136 -17.66 19.92 14.73
N ILE A 137 -16.80 20.36 13.80
CA ILE A 137 -15.73 19.53 13.25
C ILE A 137 -14.54 19.67 14.19
N VAL A 138 -14.16 18.58 14.87
CA VAL A 138 -13.03 18.58 15.81
C VAL A 138 -11.78 18.07 15.11
N THR A 139 -10.72 18.88 15.10
CA THR A 139 -9.38 18.47 14.70
C THR A 139 -8.48 18.29 15.91
N PHE A 140 -7.37 17.56 15.73
CA PHE A 140 -6.39 17.31 16.79
C PHE A 140 -5.07 17.98 16.45
N GLY A 141 -4.58 18.78 17.38
CA GLY A 141 -3.37 19.58 17.21
C GLY A 141 -2.21 19.05 18.02
N VAL A 142 -1.04 18.95 17.42
CA VAL A 142 0.21 18.50 18.06
C VAL A 142 1.08 19.69 18.39
N ALA A 143 1.72 19.68 19.56
CA ALA A 143 2.65 20.74 19.96
C ALA A 143 3.84 20.83 19.01
N PRO A 144 4.14 21.98 18.38
CA PRO A 144 5.24 22.13 17.46
C PRO A 144 6.58 22.06 18.20
N SER A 145 7.50 21.19 17.75
CA SER A 145 8.85 21.06 18.31
C SER A 145 9.93 21.72 17.43
N PHE A 146 9.60 22.05 16.18
CA PHE A 146 10.49 22.75 15.22
C PHE A 146 9.66 23.48 14.15
N PRO A 147 10.24 24.45 13.41
CA PRO A 147 9.51 25.22 12.40
C PRO A 147 9.33 24.45 11.08
N SER A 148 8.38 23.49 11.08
CA SER A 148 8.08 22.70 9.90
C SER A 148 7.40 23.53 8.82
N THR A 149 7.87 23.42 7.58
CA THR A 149 7.22 23.96 6.39
C THR A 149 6.33 22.94 5.69
N ALA A 150 6.29 21.71 6.20
CA ALA A 150 5.54 20.59 5.62
C ALA A 150 4.14 20.44 6.23
N TYR A 151 3.87 21.07 7.36
CA TYR A 151 2.63 20.91 8.15
C TYR A 151 1.75 22.15 8.10
N GLY A 152 0.45 21.93 8.28
CA GLY A 152 -0.50 22.99 8.61
C GLY A 152 -0.39 23.39 10.07
N TYR A 153 -0.60 24.64 10.38
CA TYR A 153 -0.64 25.22 11.72
C TYR A 153 -2.04 25.68 12.06
N ILE A 154 -2.48 25.40 13.30
CA ILE A 154 -3.80 25.75 13.83
C ILE A 154 -3.60 26.71 14.97
N GLU A 155 -4.19 27.89 14.90
CA GLU A 155 -4.27 28.85 16.02
C GLU A 155 -5.46 28.47 16.92
N ALA A 156 -5.17 28.05 18.14
CA ALA A 156 -6.18 27.78 19.16
C ALA A 156 -6.62 29.09 19.81
N ALA A 157 -7.91 29.36 19.79
CA ALA A 157 -8.55 30.50 20.46
C ALA A 157 -9.10 30.10 21.84
N GLU A 158 -10.19 30.71 22.27
CA GLU A 158 -10.84 30.45 23.56
C GLU A 158 -11.43 29.03 23.63
N ALA A 159 -11.58 28.52 24.85
CA ALA A 159 -12.26 27.25 25.11
C ALA A 159 -13.72 27.31 24.60
N THR A 160 -14.14 26.22 23.91
CA THR A 160 -15.51 26.16 23.35
C THR A 160 -16.60 25.96 24.40
N GLY A 161 -16.23 25.60 25.64
CA GLY A 161 -17.17 25.15 26.66
C GLY A 161 -17.59 23.69 26.54
N HIS A 162 -17.07 22.94 25.53
CA HIS A 162 -17.33 21.54 25.30
C HIS A 162 -16.07 20.72 25.49
N GLY A 163 -15.90 20.11 26.65
CA GLY A 163 -14.73 19.29 26.99
C GLY A 163 -13.42 20.06 26.95
N ALA A 164 -12.35 19.44 26.44
CA ALA A 164 -11.02 20.04 26.34
C ALA A 164 -10.79 20.79 25.01
N SER A 165 -11.84 21.13 24.27
CA SER A 165 -11.74 21.72 22.94
C SER A 165 -11.67 23.25 22.96
N HIS A 166 -10.90 23.82 22.03
CA HIS A 166 -10.76 25.25 21.78
C HIS A 166 -11.31 25.58 20.39
N ALA A 167 -11.86 26.77 20.22
CA ALA A 167 -12.22 27.22 18.86
C ALA A 167 -10.96 27.42 18.01
N VAL A 168 -11.06 27.16 16.73
CA VAL A 168 -9.99 27.44 15.78
C VAL A 168 -10.13 28.89 15.29
N ALA A 169 -9.12 29.72 15.57
CA ALA A 169 -9.09 31.09 15.09
C ALA A 169 -8.58 31.19 13.65
N ARG A 170 -7.60 30.34 13.31
CA ARG A 170 -6.94 30.41 11.99
C ARG A 170 -6.26 29.10 11.63
N PHE A 171 -6.29 28.75 10.34
CA PHE A 171 -5.42 27.77 9.70
C PHE A 171 -4.34 28.46 8.88
N VAL A 172 -3.11 27.89 8.91
CA VAL A 172 -1.99 28.34 8.08
C VAL A 172 -1.33 27.11 7.48
N GLU A 173 -1.68 26.77 6.24
CA GLU A 173 -1.18 25.57 5.59
C GLU A 173 0.21 25.81 4.99
N LYS A 174 1.16 24.93 5.34
CA LYS A 174 2.55 24.89 4.79
C LYS A 174 3.24 26.26 4.71
N PRO A 175 3.45 26.96 5.84
CA PRO A 175 4.03 28.28 5.84
C PRO A 175 5.50 28.25 5.38
N THR A 176 6.03 29.43 5.02
CA THR A 176 7.50 29.58 4.86
C THR A 176 8.22 29.39 6.19
N ALA A 177 9.51 29.05 6.17
CA ALA A 177 10.31 28.80 7.38
C ALA A 177 10.28 30.00 8.35
N ALA A 178 10.35 31.24 7.86
CA ALA A 178 10.27 32.45 8.68
C ALA A 178 8.90 32.61 9.36
N VAL A 179 7.82 32.31 8.63
CA VAL A 179 6.45 32.33 9.20
C VAL A 179 6.30 31.23 10.23
N ALA A 180 6.72 29.98 9.91
CA ALA A 180 6.67 28.86 10.84
C ALA A 180 7.38 29.15 12.17
N GLN A 181 8.58 29.76 12.10
CA GLN A 181 9.32 30.18 13.28
C GLN A 181 8.53 31.21 14.13
N THR A 182 7.86 32.16 13.49
CA THR A 182 7.06 33.16 14.16
C THR A 182 5.85 32.53 14.86
N LEU A 183 5.16 31.59 14.19
CA LEU A 183 3.98 30.90 14.74
C LEU A 183 4.34 30.10 16.02
N ILE A 184 5.48 29.41 16.01
CA ILE A 184 5.94 28.66 17.19
C ILE A 184 6.19 29.59 18.39
N LEU A 185 6.83 30.73 18.15
CA LEU A 185 7.16 31.69 19.22
C LEU A 185 5.92 32.31 19.88
N GLN A 186 4.78 32.33 19.21
CA GLN A 186 3.52 32.81 19.76
C GLN A 186 2.91 31.86 20.79
N GLY A 187 3.22 30.57 20.74
CA GLY A 187 2.85 29.57 21.75
C GLY A 187 1.39 29.10 21.75
N ASN A 188 0.52 29.70 20.93
CA ASN A 188 -0.90 29.32 20.79
C ASN A 188 -1.19 28.49 19.53
N TYR A 189 -0.16 28.18 18.74
CA TYR A 189 -0.27 27.34 17.55
C TYR A 189 0.08 25.89 17.83
N CYS A 190 -0.60 24.97 17.14
CA CYS A 190 -0.27 23.57 17.07
C CYS A 190 -0.24 23.11 15.61
N TRP A 191 0.50 22.03 15.32
CA TRP A 191 0.43 21.37 14.00
C TRP A 191 -0.89 20.67 13.82
N ASN A 192 -1.49 20.76 12.64
CA ASN A 192 -2.64 19.95 12.25
C ASN A 192 -2.21 18.48 12.09
N ALA A 193 -2.70 17.60 12.95
CA ALA A 193 -2.42 16.17 12.84
C ALA A 193 -3.13 15.49 11.64
N GLY A 194 -4.09 16.17 11.00
CA GLY A 194 -4.92 15.57 9.96
C GLY A 194 -5.87 14.50 10.48
N ILE A 195 -6.16 14.52 11.77
CA ILE A 195 -7.13 13.64 12.44
C ILE A 195 -8.37 14.45 12.75
N PHE A 196 -9.57 13.92 12.42
CA PHE A 196 -10.82 14.65 12.57
C PHE A 196 -11.91 13.79 13.21
N LEU A 197 -12.64 14.35 14.16
CA LEU A 197 -13.80 13.73 14.78
C LEU A 197 -15.03 14.58 14.49
N VAL A 198 -16.06 13.99 13.88
CA VAL A 198 -17.23 14.72 13.40
C VAL A 198 -18.44 13.80 13.25
N GLN A 199 -19.66 14.29 13.47
CA GLN A 199 -20.87 13.55 13.08
C GLN A 199 -21.00 13.53 11.54
N ALA A 200 -21.45 12.39 10.99
CA ALA A 200 -21.61 12.23 9.55
C ALA A 200 -22.45 13.35 8.94
N ARG A 201 -23.62 13.67 9.53
CA ARG A 201 -24.49 14.77 9.09
C ARG A 201 -23.81 16.13 9.11
N THR A 202 -22.96 16.40 10.11
CA THR A 202 -22.24 17.68 10.20
C THR A 202 -21.26 17.83 9.06
N LEU A 203 -20.50 16.76 8.75
CA LEU A 203 -19.56 16.76 7.63
C LEU A 203 -20.27 16.93 6.29
N VAL A 204 -21.39 16.21 6.06
CA VAL A 204 -22.22 16.35 4.85
C VAL A 204 -22.76 17.76 4.69
N ALA A 205 -23.26 18.38 5.78
CA ALA A 205 -23.75 19.77 5.75
C ALA A 205 -22.62 20.78 5.45
N ALA A 206 -21.42 20.59 6.03
CA ALA A 206 -20.25 21.42 5.74
C ALA A 206 -19.80 21.29 4.27
N LEU A 207 -19.76 20.07 3.73
CA LEU A 207 -19.45 19.81 2.32
C LEU A 207 -20.50 20.43 1.39
N HIS A 208 -21.79 20.31 1.74
CA HIS A 208 -22.87 20.96 0.98
C HIS A 208 -22.67 22.49 0.88
N THR A 209 -22.19 23.11 1.95
CA THR A 209 -21.96 24.56 2.02
C THR A 209 -20.70 25.00 1.25
N HIS A 210 -19.58 24.26 1.42
CA HIS A 210 -18.27 24.74 0.99
C HIS A 210 -17.70 24.03 -0.24
N ALA A 211 -18.18 22.81 -0.56
CA ALA A 211 -17.73 21.98 -1.67
C ALA A 211 -18.88 21.13 -2.26
N PRO A 212 -20.00 21.78 -2.71
CA PRO A 212 -21.19 21.07 -3.19
C PRO A 212 -20.93 20.19 -4.42
N ASP A 213 -19.96 20.54 -5.24
CA ASP A 213 -19.52 19.77 -6.40
C ASP A 213 -18.89 18.41 -6.00
N ILE A 214 -18.04 18.42 -4.96
CA ILE A 214 -17.45 17.20 -4.41
C ILE A 214 -18.54 16.32 -3.79
N LEU A 215 -19.43 16.90 -2.98
CA LEU A 215 -20.53 16.18 -2.36
C LEU A 215 -21.42 15.51 -3.42
N ALA A 216 -21.88 16.25 -4.43
CA ALA A 216 -22.75 15.73 -5.49
C ALA A 216 -22.10 14.58 -6.30
N ALA A 217 -20.78 14.63 -6.53
CA ALA A 217 -20.08 13.52 -7.18
C ALA A 217 -20.02 12.29 -6.27
N CYS A 218 -19.75 12.47 -4.97
CA CYS A 218 -19.71 11.39 -4.00
C CYS A 218 -21.11 10.77 -3.75
N GLU A 219 -22.18 11.57 -3.75
CA GLU A 219 -23.55 11.08 -3.66
C GLU A 219 -23.88 10.12 -4.82
N ARG A 220 -23.54 10.49 -6.05
CA ARG A 220 -23.71 9.60 -7.21
C ARG A 220 -22.88 8.34 -7.09
N ALA A 221 -21.60 8.48 -6.68
CA ALA A 221 -20.69 7.35 -6.56
C ALA A 221 -21.11 6.34 -5.47
N THR A 222 -21.66 6.84 -4.36
CA THR A 222 -22.16 5.99 -3.25
C THR A 222 -23.53 5.40 -3.50
N ALA A 223 -24.40 6.06 -4.28
CA ALA A 223 -25.72 5.53 -4.67
C ALA A 223 -25.62 4.28 -5.55
N ALA A 224 -24.53 4.13 -6.31
CA ALA A 224 -24.27 2.98 -7.18
C ALA A 224 -23.13 2.07 -6.67
N VAL A 225 -22.89 2.05 -5.35
CA VAL A 225 -21.82 1.24 -4.75
C VAL A 225 -22.05 -0.26 -5.01
N SER A 226 -20.98 -0.95 -5.44
CA SER A 226 -20.96 -2.40 -5.60
C SER A 226 -20.33 -3.05 -4.36
N VAL A 227 -21.03 -4.07 -3.80
CA VAL A 227 -20.60 -4.78 -2.59
C VAL A 227 -20.06 -6.15 -2.95
N ASP A 228 -18.82 -6.43 -2.56
CA ASP A 228 -18.14 -7.72 -2.76
C ASP A 228 -17.48 -8.13 -1.43
N GLY A 229 -18.18 -8.91 -0.63
CA GLY A 229 -17.74 -9.25 0.73
C GLY A 229 -17.59 -7.99 1.60
N SER A 230 -16.37 -7.69 2.01
CA SER A 230 -16.06 -6.48 2.79
C SER A 230 -15.62 -5.29 1.92
N PHE A 231 -15.57 -5.44 0.61
CA PHE A 231 -15.24 -4.38 -0.33
C PHE A 231 -16.50 -3.63 -0.79
N LEU A 232 -16.45 -2.32 -0.64
CA LEU A 232 -17.46 -1.38 -1.14
C LEU A 232 -16.79 -0.57 -2.25
N ARG A 233 -17.07 -0.93 -3.51
CA ARG A 233 -16.50 -0.22 -4.67
C ARG A 233 -17.39 0.93 -5.04
N LEU A 234 -16.84 2.13 -5.02
CA LEU A 234 -17.51 3.32 -5.51
C LEU A 234 -17.70 3.25 -7.03
N ASP A 235 -18.78 3.84 -7.54
CA ASP A 235 -18.95 3.95 -8.99
C ASP A 235 -17.83 4.76 -9.63
N SER A 236 -17.19 4.18 -10.65
CA SER A 236 -15.97 4.73 -11.24
C SER A 236 -16.24 6.03 -11.98
N GLU A 237 -17.26 6.08 -12.81
CA GLU A 237 -17.56 7.26 -13.64
C GLU A 237 -17.92 8.47 -12.78
N ALA A 238 -18.78 8.27 -11.79
CA ALA A 238 -19.19 9.33 -10.88
C ALA A 238 -18.03 9.84 -10.01
N PHE A 239 -17.19 8.92 -9.50
CA PHE A 239 -16.07 9.30 -8.63
C PHE A 239 -14.91 9.92 -9.40
N GLU A 240 -14.64 9.49 -10.63
CA GLU A 240 -13.62 10.08 -11.49
C GLU A 240 -13.97 11.52 -11.90
N ALA A 241 -15.24 11.86 -11.96
CA ALA A 241 -15.70 13.24 -12.20
C ALA A 241 -15.51 14.17 -10.98
N CYS A 242 -15.20 13.61 -9.79
CA CYS A 242 -15.01 14.39 -8.58
C CYS A 242 -13.71 15.22 -8.65
N ARG A 243 -13.78 16.49 -8.24
CA ARG A 243 -12.61 17.37 -8.08
C ARG A 243 -11.71 16.84 -6.97
N SER A 244 -10.39 16.87 -7.21
CA SER A 244 -9.39 16.43 -6.23
C SER A 244 -8.95 17.59 -5.35
N GLU A 245 -9.36 17.59 -4.08
CA GLU A 245 -8.98 18.62 -3.10
C GLU A 245 -8.90 18.02 -1.70
N SER A 246 -8.03 18.58 -0.83
CA SER A 246 -8.00 18.16 0.58
C SER A 246 -9.19 18.75 1.33
N ILE A 247 -9.60 18.05 2.41
CA ILE A 247 -10.68 18.53 3.29
C ILE A 247 -10.30 19.86 3.97
N ASP A 248 -9.01 20.09 4.19
CA ASP A 248 -8.51 21.32 4.78
C ASP A 248 -8.90 22.54 3.91
N TYR A 249 -8.58 22.50 2.62
CA TYR A 249 -8.92 23.58 1.68
C TYR A 249 -10.41 23.59 1.29
N ALA A 250 -11.00 22.41 1.14
CA ALA A 250 -12.39 22.31 0.72
C ALA A 250 -13.36 22.85 1.77
N VAL A 251 -13.10 22.56 3.05
CA VAL A 251 -14.02 22.79 4.18
C VAL A 251 -13.36 23.55 5.32
N LEU A 252 -12.27 23.01 5.93
CA LEU A 252 -11.84 23.41 7.27
C LEU A 252 -11.37 24.86 7.37
N GLU A 253 -10.70 25.38 6.34
CA GLU A 253 -10.27 26.79 6.28
C GLU A 253 -11.43 27.78 6.14
N LYS A 254 -12.64 27.31 5.77
CA LYS A 254 -13.82 28.12 5.47
C LYS A 254 -14.93 27.95 6.49
N HIS A 255 -14.92 26.85 7.25
CA HIS A 255 -15.99 26.48 8.15
C HIS A 255 -15.81 27.14 9.51
N ALA A 256 -16.84 27.84 10.00
CA ALA A 256 -16.76 28.62 11.24
C ALA A 256 -16.72 27.73 12.50
N ASP A 257 -17.40 26.58 12.47
CA ASP A 257 -17.57 25.70 13.62
C ASP A 257 -16.53 24.58 13.68
N VAL A 258 -15.23 24.97 13.60
CA VAL A 258 -14.11 24.05 13.80
C VAL A 258 -13.57 24.22 15.23
N ALA A 259 -13.27 23.09 15.87
CA ALA A 259 -12.63 23.07 17.17
C ALA A 259 -11.33 22.26 17.12
N VAL A 260 -10.38 22.59 17.98
CA VAL A 260 -9.13 21.86 18.15
C VAL A 260 -9.01 21.30 19.56
N VAL A 261 -8.59 20.04 19.66
CA VAL A 261 -8.15 19.39 20.91
C VAL A 261 -6.65 19.15 20.83
N ARG A 262 -5.91 19.55 21.85
CA ARG A 262 -4.45 19.35 21.88
C ARG A 262 -4.12 17.90 22.20
N PHE A 263 -3.18 17.34 21.47
CA PHE A 263 -2.57 16.04 21.70
C PHE A 263 -1.15 16.24 22.23
N GLU A 264 -0.93 15.84 23.46
CA GLU A 264 0.34 16.06 24.19
C GLU A 264 1.30 14.85 24.06
N GLY A 265 0.98 13.88 23.23
CA GLY A 265 1.79 12.68 23.00
C GLY A 265 2.81 12.84 21.89
N ALA A 266 3.71 11.88 21.80
CA ALA A 266 4.65 11.77 20.68
C ALA A 266 3.87 11.48 19.37
N TRP A 267 4.22 12.23 18.33
CA TRP A 267 3.61 12.15 17.02
C TRP A 267 4.65 12.41 15.92
N SER A 268 4.56 11.68 14.83
CA SER A 268 5.33 11.93 13.61
C SER A 268 4.48 11.56 12.40
N ASP A 269 4.52 12.39 11.35
CA ASP A 269 3.94 12.07 10.04
C ASP A 269 4.78 11.08 9.24
N VAL A 270 6.00 10.75 9.73
CA VAL A 270 6.97 9.86 9.03
C VAL A 270 7.15 10.28 7.57
N GLY A 271 7.25 11.58 7.32
CA GLY A 271 7.20 12.16 5.98
C GLY A 271 8.52 12.13 5.21
N SER A 272 9.66 11.93 5.89
CA SER A 272 11.00 11.90 5.29
C SER A 272 11.91 10.92 6.02
N TRP A 273 13.08 10.61 5.43
CA TRP A 273 14.07 9.75 6.09
C TRP A 273 14.62 10.34 7.38
N ASN A 274 14.66 11.66 7.53
CA ASN A 274 14.98 12.30 8.80
C ASN A 274 13.96 11.97 9.89
N ALA A 275 12.67 12.00 9.54
CA ALA A 275 11.61 11.64 10.47
C ALA A 275 11.68 10.14 10.84
N VAL A 276 12.00 9.25 9.90
CA VAL A 276 12.24 7.83 10.18
C VAL A 276 13.44 7.65 11.10
N ALA A 277 14.55 8.34 10.84
CA ALA A 277 15.75 8.26 11.68
C ALA A 277 15.44 8.62 13.14
N GLN A 278 14.62 9.65 13.38
CA GLN A 278 14.23 10.08 14.73
C GLN A 278 13.43 9.03 15.53
N LEU A 279 12.86 8.03 14.87
CA LEU A 279 12.18 6.91 15.54
C LEU A 279 13.16 5.91 16.17
N HIS A 280 14.45 5.99 15.84
CA HIS A 280 15.50 5.13 16.37
C HIS A 280 16.38 5.86 17.37
N PRO A 281 16.88 5.20 18.43
CA PRO A 281 17.78 5.82 19.39
C PRO A 281 19.09 6.25 18.72
N ALA A 282 19.63 7.39 19.16
CA ALA A 282 20.95 7.86 18.73
C ALA A 282 22.04 7.33 19.66
N ASP A 283 23.24 7.09 19.12
CA ASP A 283 24.47 6.98 19.92
C ASP A 283 25.00 8.36 20.34
N ASP A 284 26.12 8.39 21.10
CA ASP A 284 26.73 9.62 21.60
C ASP A 284 27.23 10.56 20.48
N ALA A 285 27.47 10.03 19.28
CA ALA A 285 27.86 10.80 18.09
C ALA A 285 26.66 11.19 17.20
N GLY A 286 25.42 10.91 17.64
CA GLY A 286 24.20 11.21 16.91
C GLY A 286 23.88 10.21 15.80
N ASN A 287 24.62 9.11 15.67
CA ASN A 287 24.33 8.09 14.67
C ASN A 287 23.13 7.22 15.09
N ARG A 288 22.41 6.71 14.11
CA ARG A 288 21.24 5.86 14.30
C ARG A 288 21.30 4.67 13.34
N VAL A 289 20.92 3.51 13.82
CA VAL A 289 21.00 2.27 13.04
C VAL A 289 19.69 1.48 13.15
N SER A 290 19.26 0.95 12.03
CA SER A 290 18.12 0.03 11.93
C SER A 290 18.55 -1.20 11.12
N GLY A 291 18.30 -2.39 11.65
CA GLY A 291 18.66 -3.66 11.02
C GLY A 291 20.15 -4.01 11.17
N MET A 292 20.79 -4.51 10.13
CA MET A 292 22.21 -4.97 10.10
C MET A 292 23.19 -3.86 9.75
N GLY A 293 22.87 -2.60 10.09
CA GLY A 293 23.78 -1.48 9.91
C GLY A 293 24.90 -1.46 10.94
N SER A 294 26.02 -0.86 10.61
CA SER A 294 27.12 -0.55 11.52
C SER A 294 27.73 0.79 11.17
N VAL A 295 28.10 1.56 12.19
CA VAL A 295 28.76 2.87 12.01
C VAL A 295 30.08 2.88 12.75
N LEU A 296 31.14 3.40 12.11
CA LEU A 296 32.49 3.49 12.68
C LEU A 296 33.10 4.83 12.30
N ASN A 297 33.63 5.56 13.29
CA ASN A 297 34.23 6.89 13.10
C ASN A 297 33.26 7.85 12.33
N SER A 298 31.99 7.74 12.58
CA SER A 298 30.91 8.47 11.88
C SER A 298 30.15 9.38 12.84
N ARG A 299 29.45 10.40 12.29
CA ARG A 299 28.67 11.37 13.06
C ARG A 299 27.37 11.68 12.33
N ASN A 300 26.25 11.78 13.09
CA ASN A 300 24.93 12.13 12.58
C ASN A 300 24.55 11.32 11.32
N THR A 301 24.93 10.03 11.26
CA THR A 301 24.68 9.16 10.13
C THR A 301 23.57 8.17 10.47
N PHE A 302 22.56 8.07 9.62
CA PHE A 302 21.49 7.08 9.73
C PHE A 302 21.72 5.94 8.73
N VAL A 303 21.69 4.70 9.21
CA VAL A 303 21.79 3.49 8.37
C VAL A 303 20.56 2.64 8.59
N HIS A 304 19.75 2.45 7.54
CA HIS A 304 18.63 1.49 7.50
C HIS A 304 19.02 0.33 6.58
N ALA A 305 19.28 -0.84 7.15
CA ALA A 305 19.80 -2.01 6.42
C ALA A 305 19.11 -3.31 6.91
N PRO A 306 17.86 -3.59 6.53
CA PRO A 306 17.14 -4.75 7.05
C PRO A 306 17.56 -6.09 6.42
N HIS A 307 18.29 -6.09 5.28
CA HIS A 307 18.50 -7.30 4.48
C HIS A 307 19.94 -7.81 4.40
N ARG A 308 20.93 -6.93 4.56
CA ARG A 308 22.37 -7.27 4.48
C ARG A 308 23.21 -6.34 5.33
N PRO A 309 24.44 -6.73 5.73
CA PRO A 309 25.34 -5.85 6.44
C PRO A 309 25.67 -4.61 5.60
N VAL A 310 25.50 -3.41 6.21
CA VAL A 310 25.92 -2.12 5.65
C VAL A 310 26.76 -1.42 6.67
N VAL A 311 28.02 -1.10 6.31
CA VAL A 311 28.97 -0.44 7.20
C VAL A 311 29.24 0.97 6.69
N ALA A 312 28.95 1.97 7.52
CA ALA A 312 29.32 3.35 7.29
C ALA A 312 30.61 3.67 8.06
N LEU A 313 31.68 4.03 7.34
CA LEU A 313 32.97 4.32 7.90
C LEU A 313 33.39 5.76 7.59
N GLY A 314 33.64 6.57 8.63
CA GLY A 314 34.12 7.95 8.48
C GLY A 314 33.12 8.89 7.82
N THR A 315 31.79 8.61 7.99
CA THR A 315 30.69 9.38 7.36
C THR A 315 30.19 10.48 8.30
N GLU A 316 29.63 11.53 7.71
CA GLU A 316 29.01 12.64 8.45
C GLU A 316 27.76 13.13 7.75
N ASN A 317 26.67 13.32 8.53
CA ASN A 317 25.38 13.85 8.08
C ASN A 317 24.78 13.08 6.88
N LEU A 318 24.88 11.75 6.86
CA LEU A 318 24.37 10.91 5.79
C LEU A 318 23.16 10.09 6.22
N ILE A 319 22.31 9.82 5.24
CA ILE A 319 21.24 8.84 5.26
C ILE A 319 21.61 7.74 4.27
N ILE A 320 21.71 6.51 4.75
CA ILE A 320 22.00 5.32 3.94
C ILE A 320 20.86 4.35 4.13
N VAL A 321 20.15 4.04 3.04
CA VAL A 321 19.00 3.12 3.06
C VAL A 321 19.21 2.01 2.05
N ASP A 322 19.24 0.78 2.53
CA ASP A 322 19.40 -0.43 1.72
C ASP A 322 18.07 -1.18 1.59
N THR A 323 17.70 -1.51 0.35
CA THR A 323 16.65 -2.45 0.01
C THR A 323 17.22 -3.57 -0.88
N PRO A 324 16.51 -4.68 -1.11
CA PRO A 324 17.01 -5.77 -1.94
C PRO A 324 17.45 -5.35 -3.35
N ASP A 325 16.87 -4.28 -3.89
CA ASP A 325 16.99 -3.86 -5.29
C ASP A 325 17.47 -2.41 -5.50
N ALA A 326 17.65 -1.63 -4.44
CA ALA A 326 18.15 -0.27 -4.53
C ALA A 326 18.84 0.20 -3.25
N VAL A 327 19.80 1.11 -3.38
CA VAL A 327 20.45 1.79 -2.26
C VAL A 327 20.31 3.29 -2.45
N LEU A 328 19.86 3.98 -1.41
CA LEU A 328 19.90 5.44 -1.33
C LEU A 328 21.06 5.87 -0.42
N VAL A 329 21.90 6.78 -0.92
CA VAL A 329 22.85 7.53 -0.11
C VAL A 329 22.56 9.01 -0.34
N ALA A 330 22.18 9.71 0.72
CA ALA A 330 21.79 11.12 0.66
C ALA A 330 22.38 11.90 1.83
N GLY A 331 22.67 13.18 1.61
CA GLY A 331 22.90 14.10 2.73
C GLY A 331 21.61 14.29 3.52
N ALA A 332 21.70 14.38 4.84
CA ALA A 332 20.52 14.58 5.69
C ALA A 332 19.72 15.83 5.30
N ASP A 333 20.39 16.89 4.83
CA ASP A 333 19.77 18.13 4.36
C ASP A 333 18.98 17.97 3.04
N CYS A 334 19.22 16.86 2.31
CA CYS A 334 18.59 16.55 1.04
C CYS A 334 17.41 15.56 1.17
N ALA A 335 17.05 15.13 2.37
CA ALA A 335 16.02 14.11 2.60
C ALA A 335 14.65 14.43 1.95
N GLU A 336 14.27 15.69 1.90
CA GLU A 336 13.02 16.15 1.26
C GLU A 336 13.07 16.08 -0.28
N GLN A 337 14.29 16.08 -0.88
CA GLN A 337 14.49 16.05 -2.33
C GLN A 337 14.42 14.62 -2.92
N VAL A 338 14.29 13.58 -2.08
CA VAL A 338 14.23 12.17 -2.54
C VAL A 338 13.10 11.95 -3.57
N ALA A 339 11.99 12.69 -3.48
CA ALA A 339 10.94 12.65 -4.50
C ALA A 339 11.41 13.07 -5.91
N GLU A 340 12.48 13.87 -6.03
CA GLU A 340 13.08 14.27 -7.32
C GLU A 340 13.87 13.12 -7.93
N VAL A 341 14.56 12.34 -7.08
CA VAL A 341 15.25 11.11 -7.49
C VAL A 341 14.26 10.13 -8.11
N VAL A 342 13.10 9.92 -7.49
CA VAL A 342 12.05 9.04 -8.02
C VAL A 342 11.59 9.52 -9.40
N ARG A 343 11.37 10.83 -9.56
CA ARG A 343 10.98 11.41 -10.86
C ARG A 343 12.06 11.25 -11.93
N MET A 344 13.33 11.35 -11.55
CA MET A 344 14.46 11.12 -12.44
C MET A 344 14.50 9.65 -12.91
N LEU A 345 14.47 8.69 -11.96
CA LEU A 345 14.47 7.25 -12.27
C LEU A 345 13.29 6.85 -13.16
N ALA A 346 12.09 7.41 -12.89
CA ALA A 346 10.91 7.16 -13.71
C ALA A 346 11.08 7.67 -15.17
N ARG A 347 11.72 8.84 -15.37
CA ARG A 347 12.04 9.36 -16.71
C ARG A 347 13.06 8.48 -17.44
N GLU A 348 13.96 7.85 -16.72
CA GLU A 348 14.95 6.90 -17.24
C GLU A 348 14.37 5.50 -17.47
N GLY A 349 13.09 5.28 -17.18
CA GLY A 349 12.43 3.99 -17.34
C GLY A 349 12.90 2.90 -16.37
N LYS A 350 13.45 3.29 -15.20
CA LYS A 350 13.85 2.35 -14.16
C LYS A 350 12.65 1.84 -13.40
N ALA A 351 12.46 0.52 -13.37
CA ALA A 351 11.35 -0.13 -12.68
C ALA A 351 11.36 0.16 -11.17
N GLU A 352 12.55 0.31 -10.58
CA GLU A 352 12.79 0.60 -9.17
C GLU A 352 12.21 1.95 -8.71
N ALA A 353 11.82 2.82 -9.64
CA ALA A 353 11.09 4.04 -9.34
C ALA A 353 9.68 3.76 -8.78
N THR A 354 9.03 2.69 -9.23
CA THR A 354 7.61 2.40 -8.97
C THR A 354 7.35 1.01 -8.39
N GLU A 355 8.21 0.04 -8.66
CA GLU A 355 8.02 -1.36 -8.31
C GLU A 355 9.19 -1.88 -7.47
N HIS A 356 8.87 -2.81 -6.57
CA HIS A 356 9.86 -3.56 -5.80
C HIS A 356 10.15 -4.90 -6.50
N ARG A 357 11.35 -5.42 -6.28
CA ARG A 357 11.70 -6.79 -6.65
C ARG A 357 10.74 -7.80 -6.01
N ARG A 358 10.37 -7.56 -4.74
CA ARG A 358 9.36 -8.36 -4.04
C ARG A 358 7.98 -7.72 -4.18
N VAL A 359 7.04 -8.51 -4.72
CA VAL A 359 5.68 -8.06 -4.99
C VAL A 359 4.70 -8.87 -4.14
N VAL A 360 3.88 -8.16 -3.35
CA VAL A 360 2.81 -8.76 -2.54
C VAL A 360 1.58 -9.02 -3.42
N ARG A 361 0.98 -10.17 -3.23
CA ARG A 361 -0.23 -10.62 -3.92
C ARG A 361 -1.25 -11.16 -2.91
N PRO A 362 -2.54 -11.28 -3.26
CA PRO A 362 -3.55 -11.83 -2.34
C PRO A 362 -3.21 -13.23 -1.82
N TRP A 363 -2.60 -14.05 -2.65
CA TRP A 363 -2.19 -15.42 -2.33
C TRP A 363 -0.86 -15.53 -1.58
N GLY A 364 -0.11 -14.43 -1.44
CA GLY A 364 1.20 -14.43 -0.81
C GLY A 364 2.14 -13.36 -1.39
N ALA A 365 3.32 -13.76 -1.84
CA ALA A 365 4.27 -12.84 -2.47
C ALA A 365 5.19 -13.59 -3.44
N TYR A 366 5.81 -12.86 -4.36
CA TYR A 366 6.99 -13.35 -5.07
C TYR A 366 8.14 -12.34 -4.97
N ASP A 367 9.35 -12.84 -5.05
CA ASP A 367 10.57 -12.05 -5.11
C ASP A 367 11.34 -12.45 -6.38
N SER A 368 11.57 -11.53 -7.31
CA SER A 368 12.37 -11.72 -8.52
C SER A 368 13.86 -11.70 -8.15
N VAL A 369 14.40 -12.89 -7.87
CA VAL A 369 15.74 -13.04 -7.29
C VAL A 369 16.84 -12.76 -8.31
N ASP A 370 16.64 -13.22 -9.55
CA ASP A 370 17.57 -13.06 -10.65
C ASP A 370 16.85 -12.98 -11.99
N MET A 371 17.41 -12.25 -12.95
CA MET A 371 16.80 -12.06 -14.26
C MET A 371 17.88 -11.81 -15.33
N GLY A 372 17.76 -12.48 -16.47
CA GLY A 372 18.56 -12.26 -17.66
C GLY A 372 17.69 -12.11 -18.90
N GLU A 373 18.31 -12.01 -20.05
CA GLU A 373 17.61 -11.79 -21.34
C GLU A 373 16.52 -12.83 -21.63
N ARG A 374 16.75 -14.09 -21.22
CA ARG A 374 15.89 -15.22 -21.54
C ARG A 374 15.46 -16.06 -20.35
N PHE A 375 15.69 -15.57 -19.13
CA PHE A 375 15.27 -16.25 -17.91
C PHE A 375 14.91 -15.25 -16.80
N GLN A 376 14.03 -15.70 -15.90
CA GLN A 376 13.74 -15.04 -14.63
C GLN A 376 13.59 -16.10 -13.54
N VAL A 377 14.18 -15.85 -12.38
CA VAL A 377 14.02 -16.70 -11.18
C VAL A 377 13.19 -15.94 -10.17
N LYS A 378 12.10 -16.55 -9.75
CA LYS A 378 11.22 -16.00 -8.69
C LYS A 378 11.19 -16.95 -7.49
N HIS A 379 11.26 -16.39 -6.27
CA HIS A 379 10.92 -17.08 -5.04
C HIS A 379 9.47 -16.77 -4.68
N LEU A 380 8.60 -17.75 -4.76
CA LEU A 380 7.18 -17.63 -4.42
C LEU A 380 6.97 -18.07 -2.97
N THR A 381 6.19 -17.28 -2.23
CA THR A 381 5.71 -17.61 -0.89
C THR A 381 4.19 -17.60 -0.92
N VAL A 382 3.55 -18.77 -0.78
CA VAL A 382 2.10 -18.93 -0.90
C VAL A 382 1.48 -19.22 0.47
N LYS A 383 0.54 -18.38 0.90
CA LYS A 383 -0.20 -18.51 2.17
C LYS A 383 -0.97 -19.84 2.22
N PRO A 384 -1.27 -20.39 3.40
CA PRO A 384 -2.18 -21.52 3.55
C PRO A 384 -3.51 -21.27 2.84
N GLY A 385 -3.94 -22.22 1.99
CA GLY A 385 -5.12 -22.05 1.13
C GLY A 385 -4.96 -21.07 -0.02
N GLY A 386 -3.80 -20.43 -0.15
CA GLY A 386 -3.49 -19.50 -1.25
C GLY A 386 -3.47 -20.19 -2.61
N LYS A 387 -3.93 -19.48 -3.63
CA LYS A 387 -4.19 -20.03 -4.96
C LYS A 387 -3.85 -19.00 -6.03
N LEU A 388 -2.90 -19.32 -6.91
CA LEU A 388 -2.63 -18.47 -8.07
C LEU A 388 -3.77 -18.56 -9.09
N SER A 389 -3.83 -17.62 -10.04
CA SER A 389 -4.78 -17.72 -11.15
C SER A 389 -4.57 -19.00 -11.96
N LEU A 390 -5.63 -19.54 -12.55
CA LEU A 390 -5.49 -20.49 -13.64
C LEU A 390 -5.06 -19.70 -14.87
N GLN A 391 -3.85 -19.96 -15.36
CA GLN A 391 -3.18 -19.10 -16.32
C GLN A 391 -2.40 -19.87 -17.37
N MET A 392 -2.01 -19.18 -18.43
CA MET A 392 -1.17 -19.70 -19.52
C MET A 392 -0.23 -18.58 -20.00
N HIS A 393 0.91 -18.98 -20.54
CA HIS A 393 1.89 -18.08 -21.16
C HIS A 393 2.18 -18.53 -22.60
N HIS A 394 2.25 -17.59 -23.54
CA HIS A 394 2.55 -17.91 -24.93
C HIS A 394 4.05 -18.04 -25.21
N HIS A 395 4.91 -17.28 -24.49
CA HIS A 395 6.30 -17.07 -24.85
C HIS A 395 7.30 -17.64 -23.85
N ARG A 396 6.83 -18.17 -22.70
CA ARG A 396 7.69 -18.74 -21.68
C ARG A 396 7.19 -20.08 -21.16
N ALA A 397 8.14 -20.91 -20.74
CA ALA A 397 7.94 -22.12 -19.96
C ALA A 397 8.38 -21.87 -18.50
N GLU A 398 7.87 -22.68 -17.57
CA GLU A 398 8.20 -22.54 -16.18
C GLU A 398 8.66 -23.87 -15.58
N HIS A 399 9.60 -23.81 -14.62
CA HIS A 399 9.96 -24.91 -13.74
C HIS A 399 9.66 -24.50 -12.30
N TRP A 400 8.86 -25.26 -11.59
CA TRP A 400 8.59 -25.05 -10.18
C TRP A 400 9.31 -26.11 -9.35
N ILE A 401 10.06 -25.68 -8.34
CA ILE A 401 10.75 -26.54 -7.37
C ILE A 401 10.18 -26.20 -6.01
N VAL A 402 9.56 -27.17 -5.34
CA VAL A 402 9.02 -26.98 -3.99
C VAL A 402 10.17 -27.04 -2.99
N VAL A 403 10.41 -25.94 -2.30
CA VAL A 403 11.46 -25.83 -1.27
C VAL A 403 10.92 -26.21 0.10
N LYS A 404 9.66 -25.80 0.40
CA LYS A 404 9.04 -26.08 1.69
C LYS A 404 7.54 -26.23 1.55
N GLY A 405 6.98 -27.23 2.23
CA GLY A 405 5.56 -27.53 2.20
C GLY A 405 5.18 -28.48 1.08
N MET A 406 3.96 -28.35 0.58
CA MET A 406 3.41 -29.19 -0.49
C MET A 406 2.55 -28.33 -1.40
N ALA A 407 2.82 -28.40 -2.69
CA ALA A 407 2.06 -27.72 -3.72
C ALA A 407 1.03 -28.65 -4.37
N ARG A 408 -0.15 -28.12 -4.70
CA ARG A 408 -1.04 -28.72 -5.70
C ARG A 408 -0.80 -27.98 -6.99
N ALA A 409 -0.27 -28.66 -7.99
CA ALA A 409 0.00 -28.11 -9.31
C ALA A 409 -1.03 -28.66 -10.32
N THR A 410 -1.70 -27.75 -11.02
CA THR A 410 -2.48 -28.08 -12.21
C THR A 410 -1.62 -27.83 -13.43
N CYS A 411 -1.50 -28.79 -14.34
CA CYS A 411 -0.76 -28.68 -15.61
C CYS A 411 -1.60 -29.31 -16.73
N GLY A 412 -2.13 -28.50 -17.65
CA GLY A 412 -3.09 -28.96 -18.64
C GLY A 412 -4.36 -29.50 -17.97
N GLY A 413 -4.69 -30.75 -18.25
CA GLY A 413 -5.84 -31.45 -17.64
C GLY A 413 -5.51 -32.25 -16.38
N GLU A 414 -4.25 -32.28 -15.95
CA GLU A 414 -3.78 -33.09 -14.82
C GLU A 414 -3.56 -32.25 -13.57
N VAL A 415 -3.86 -32.84 -12.41
CA VAL A 415 -3.60 -32.24 -11.09
C VAL A 415 -2.71 -33.19 -10.29
N GLN A 416 -1.58 -32.71 -9.82
CA GLN A 416 -0.64 -33.50 -9.04
C GLN A 416 -0.19 -32.77 -7.77
N LEU A 417 0.21 -33.51 -6.76
CA LEU A 417 0.82 -33.00 -5.54
C LEU A 417 2.35 -33.06 -5.73
N VAL A 418 2.99 -31.91 -5.58
CA VAL A 418 4.45 -31.76 -5.65
C VAL A 418 4.94 -31.49 -4.23
N ARG A 419 5.80 -32.38 -3.72
CA ARG A 419 6.33 -32.32 -2.34
C ARG A 419 7.66 -31.57 -2.28
N GLU A 420 8.16 -31.38 -1.08
CA GLU A 420 9.50 -30.83 -0.87
C GLU A 420 10.55 -31.62 -1.67
N ASN A 421 11.47 -30.91 -2.32
CA ASN A 421 12.52 -31.38 -3.21
C ASN A 421 12.00 -32.03 -4.52
N GLU A 422 10.71 -31.98 -4.79
CA GLU A 422 10.15 -32.35 -6.08
C GLU A 422 9.97 -31.12 -6.97
N SER A 423 9.93 -31.33 -8.28
CA SER A 423 9.75 -30.28 -9.28
C SER A 423 8.77 -30.69 -10.36
N ILE A 424 8.22 -29.68 -11.03
CA ILE A 424 7.34 -29.85 -12.19
C ILE A 424 7.75 -28.89 -13.28
N TYR A 425 7.73 -29.38 -14.53
CA TYR A 425 7.90 -28.57 -15.73
C TYR A 425 6.55 -28.22 -16.35
N LEU A 426 6.38 -26.95 -16.70
CA LEU A 426 5.20 -26.37 -17.31
C LEU A 426 5.57 -25.82 -18.68
N PRO A 427 5.23 -26.55 -19.77
CA PRO A 427 5.54 -26.10 -21.14
C PRO A 427 4.83 -24.79 -21.49
N SER A 428 5.42 -23.99 -22.35
CA SER A 428 4.77 -22.83 -22.97
C SER A 428 3.43 -23.24 -23.59
N GLY A 429 2.40 -22.41 -23.49
CA GLY A 429 1.04 -22.69 -23.98
C GLY A 429 0.22 -23.64 -23.12
N THR A 430 0.74 -24.12 -21.99
CA THR A 430 0.01 -25.02 -21.10
C THR A 430 -0.73 -24.23 -20.02
N ILE A 431 -2.02 -24.53 -19.85
CA ILE A 431 -2.83 -23.96 -18.76
C ILE A 431 -2.37 -24.58 -17.45
N HIS A 432 -2.04 -23.74 -16.46
CA HIS A 432 -1.49 -24.20 -15.19
C HIS A 432 -1.92 -23.33 -14.00
N ARG A 433 -1.81 -23.90 -12.79
CA ARG A 433 -2.10 -23.23 -11.51
C ARG A 433 -1.26 -23.84 -10.39
N LEU A 434 -0.77 -22.97 -9.48
CA LEU A 434 -0.15 -23.33 -8.21
C LEU A 434 -1.11 -23.04 -7.07
N GLU A 435 -1.29 -24.01 -6.15
CA GLU A 435 -2.09 -23.86 -4.95
C GLU A 435 -1.32 -24.40 -3.73
N ASN A 436 -1.54 -23.77 -2.57
CA ASN A 436 -1.08 -24.30 -1.29
C ASN A 436 -2.23 -25.01 -0.55
N PRO A 437 -2.35 -26.35 -0.62
CA PRO A 437 -3.38 -27.10 0.11
C PRO A 437 -3.06 -27.27 1.59
N GLY A 438 -1.86 -26.88 2.03
CA GLY A 438 -1.35 -27.07 3.38
C GLY A 438 -1.84 -26.03 4.37
N LYS A 439 -1.40 -26.22 5.64
CA LYS A 439 -1.69 -25.29 6.76
C LYS A 439 -0.51 -24.37 7.10
N THR A 440 0.61 -24.53 6.43
CA THR A 440 1.83 -23.74 6.59
C THR A 440 2.14 -23.02 5.28
N MET A 441 3.03 -22.04 5.33
CA MET A 441 3.52 -21.35 4.12
C MET A 441 4.16 -22.35 3.17
N LEU A 442 3.85 -22.25 1.88
CA LEU A 442 4.48 -22.96 0.79
C LEU A 442 5.55 -22.05 0.17
N GLU A 443 6.76 -22.58 -0.02
CA GLU A 443 7.86 -21.89 -0.69
C GLU A 443 8.25 -22.64 -1.95
N VAL A 444 8.32 -21.91 -3.07
CA VAL A 444 8.60 -22.46 -4.40
C VAL A 444 9.63 -21.58 -5.11
N ILE A 445 10.65 -22.20 -5.71
CA ILE A 445 11.49 -21.53 -6.69
C ILE A 445 10.88 -21.77 -8.05
N GLU A 446 10.55 -20.69 -8.73
CA GLU A 446 10.05 -20.66 -10.10
C GLU A 446 11.15 -20.16 -11.03
N VAL A 447 11.51 -20.97 -12.01
CA VAL A 447 12.42 -20.57 -13.08
C VAL A 447 11.62 -20.44 -14.36
N GLN A 448 11.49 -19.23 -14.86
CA GLN A 448 10.86 -18.90 -16.13
C GLN A 448 11.93 -18.83 -17.21
N THR A 449 11.68 -19.43 -18.38
CA THR A 449 12.58 -19.38 -19.53
C THR A 449 11.79 -19.14 -20.82
N GLY A 450 12.26 -18.23 -21.67
CA GLY A 450 11.53 -17.92 -22.91
C GLY A 450 12.09 -16.74 -23.69
N SER A 451 11.42 -16.40 -24.77
CA SER A 451 11.76 -15.24 -25.59
C SER A 451 11.17 -13.94 -25.07
N TYR A 452 10.15 -14.02 -24.20
CA TYR A 452 9.50 -12.89 -23.56
C TYR A 452 9.01 -13.30 -22.16
N LEU A 453 9.28 -12.45 -21.14
CA LEU A 453 9.04 -12.75 -19.73
C LEU A 453 8.11 -11.74 -19.06
N GLY A 454 7.51 -10.81 -19.83
CA GLY A 454 6.63 -9.77 -19.30
C GLY A 454 5.36 -10.34 -18.64
N GLU A 455 4.87 -9.65 -17.62
CA GLU A 455 3.63 -10.04 -16.91
C GLU A 455 2.36 -9.89 -17.77
N ASP A 456 2.43 -9.17 -18.88
CA ASP A 456 1.37 -9.03 -19.90
C ASP A 456 1.23 -10.27 -20.80
N ASP A 457 2.20 -11.23 -20.78
CA ASP A 457 2.08 -12.56 -21.38
C ASP A 457 1.14 -13.50 -20.59
N ILE A 458 0.60 -13.06 -19.44
CA ILE A 458 -0.29 -13.87 -18.60
C ILE A 458 -1.72 -13.82 -19.12
N VAL A 459 -2.20 -14.93 -19.70
CA VAL A 459 -3.62 -15.14 -19.98
C VAL A 459 -4.28 -15.81 -18.78
N ARG A 460 -5.25 -15.14 -18.14
CA ARG A 460 -5.95 -15.67 -16.96
C ARG A 460 -7.32 -16.22 -17.35
N PHE A 461 -7.61 -17.47 -16.94
CA PHE A 461 -8.88 -18.16 -17.19
C PHE A 461 -9.79 -18.17 -15.97
N ASP A 462 -9.22 -18.24 -14.75
CA ASP A 462 -9.93 -18.20 -13.48
C ASP A 462 -9.05 -17.57 -12.40
N ASP A 463 -9.60 -16.62 -11.68
CA ASP A 463 -8.90 -15.93 -10.60
C ASP A 463 -9.83 -15.64 -9.42
N THR A 464 -9.58 -16.30 -8.31
CA THR A 464 -10.37 -16.19 -7.07
C THR A 464 -10.38 -14.76 -6.49
N TYR A 465 -9.47 -13.90 -6.92
CA TYR A 465 -9.27 -12.55 -6.39
C TYR A 465 -9.79 -11.43 -7.30
N GLY A 466 -10.54 -11.81 -8.38
CA GLY A 466 -11.20 -10.83 -9.25
C GLY A 466 -10.25 -9.99 -10.12
N ARG A 467 -9.07 -10.53 -10.51
CA ARG A 467 -8.12 -9.87 -11.41
C ARG A 467 -8.35 -10.20 -12.89
N CYS A 468 -9.33 -11.05 -13.20
CA CYS A 468 -9.77 -11.28 -14.57
C CYS A 468 -10.82 -10.23 -14.95
N ALA A 469 -10.68 -9.58 -16.11
CA ALA A 469 -11.82 -8.97 -16.75
C ALA A 469 -12.85 -10.07 -16.99
N THR A 470 -14.11 -9.86 -16.60
CA THR A 470 -15.19 -10.83 -16.83
C THR A 470 -15.38 -10.96 -18.34
N ILE A 471 -14.72 -11.95 -18.96
CA ILE A 471 -15.10 -12.37 -20.29
C ILE A 471 -16.36 -13.17 -20.09
N GLU A 472 -17.52 -12.59 -20.39
CA GLU A 472 -18.76 -13.36 -20.58
C GLU A 472 -18.46 -14.42 -21.64
N VAL A 473 -18.21 -15.65 -21.20
CA VAL A 473 -18.19 -16.80 -22.08
C VAL A 473 -19.64 -16.98 -22.56
N ARG A 474 -19.99 -16.34 -23.67
CA ARG A 474 -21.20 -16.71 -24.41
C ARG A 474 -21.07 -18.18 -24.74
N ALA A 475 -21.90 -18.99 -24.10
CA ALA A 475 -22.06 -20.39 -24.43
C ALA A 475 -22.15 -20.51 -25.95
N ALA A 476 -21.22 -21.26 -26.56
CA ALA A 476 -21.31 -21.57 -27.96
C ALA A 476 -22.63 -22.30 -28.25
N PRO A 477 -23.37 -21.94 -29.29
CA PRO A 477 -24.59 -22.62 -29.63
C PRO A 477 -24.30 -24.08 -29.98
N ASP A 478 -25.08 -24.97 -29.36
CA ASP A 478 -25.06 -26.42 -29.57
C ASP A 478 -25.15 -26.75 -31.07
N ARG A 479 -24.01 -27.24 -31.64
CA ARG A 479 -23.95 -27.75 -32.99
C ARG A 479 -24.08 -29.27 -32.98
N THR A 480 -25.27 -29.77 -32.59
CA THR A 480 -25.73 -31.08 -33.00
C THR A 480 -26.57 -30.92 -34.29
N ALA A 481 -25.90 -30.92 -35.45
CA ALA A 481 -26.50 -31.20 -36.72
C ALA A 481 -25.45 -31.83 -37.61
N MET A 482 -25.75 -33.08 -37.92
CA MET A 482 -25.06 -34.00 -38.83
C MET A 482 -24.66 -33.37 -40.17
N HIS A 483 -23.48 -33.78 -40.71
CA HIS A 483 -23.36 -34.24 -42.08
C HIS A 483 -22.11 -35.10 -42.33
N PRO A 484 -22.06 -35.89 -43.38
CA PRO A 484 -21.46 -37.23 -43.34
C PRO A 484 -20.00 -37.31 -43.85
N ALA A 485 -19.47 -38.49 -43.61
CA ALA A 485 -18.13 -38.95 -43.94
C ALA A 485 -17.56 -38.57 -45.34
N MET A 486 -16.37 -37.97 -45.35
CA MET A 486 -15.43 -38.07 -46.47
C MET A 486 -14.18 -38.83 -46.01
N LYS A 487 -14.01 -40.01 -46.57
CA LYS A 487 -12.78 -40.82 -46.43
C LYS A 487 -11.63 -40.13 -47.17
N SER A 488 -10.61 -39.73 -46.43
CA SER A 488 -9.34 -39.35 -47.03
C SER A 488 -8.26 -40.34 -46.60
N THR A 489 -7.73 -41.05 -47.55
CA THR A 489 -6.59 -41.98 -47.45
C THR A 489 -5.30 -41.15 -47.34
N VAL A 490 -4.63 -41.20 -46.18
CA VAL A 490 -3.27 -40.69 -46.03
C VAL A 490 -2.30 -41.86 -46.04
N GLN A 491 -1.41 -41.89 -47.04
CA GLN A 491 -0.27 -42.80 -47.06
C GLN A 491 0.80 -42.33 -46.03
N PRO A 492 1.51 -43.26 -45.37
CA PRO A 492 2.58 -42.90 -44.46
C PRO A 492 3.86 -42.52 -45.23
N ALA A 493 4.44 -41.38 -44.85
CA ALA A 493 5.74 -40.92 -45.34
C ALA A 493 6.87 -41.71 -44.67
N VAL A 494 7.82 -42.17 -45.51
CA VAL A 494 9.04 -42.90 -45.13
C VAL A 494 10.06 -41.88 -44.57
N PRO A 495 10.74 -42.16 -43.44
CA PRO A 495 11.78 -41.28 -42.91
C PRO A 495 13.10 -41.40 -43.71
N PRO A 496 13.88 -40.31 -43.85
CA PRO A 496 15.14 -40.33 -44.57
C PRO A 496 16.24 -41.07 -43.79
N VAL A 497 17.00 -41.87 -44.54
CA VAL A 497 18.17 -42.62 -44.08
C VAL A 497 19.34 -41.66 -43.83
N VAL A 498 19.86 -41.66 -42.59
CA VAL A 498 21.09 -40.94 -42.24
C VAL A 498 22.31 -41.79 -42.62
N GLN A 499 23.15 -41.28 -43.52
CA GLN A 499 24.48 -41.85 -43.78
C GLN A 499 25.50 -41.38 -42.75
N PRO A 500 26.42 -42.23 -42.29
CA PRO A 500 27.44 -41.83 -41.32
C PRO A 500 28.57 -41.04 -42.01
N ALA A 501 28.92 -39.88 -41.40
CA ALA A 501 30.07 -39.07 -41.83
C ALA A 501 31.39 -39.74 -41.46
N ALA A 502 32.31 -39.71 -42.39
CA ALA A 502 33.67 -40.28 -42.31
C ALA A 502 34.52 -39.53 -41.28
N ALA A 503 35.31 -40.30 -40.53
CA ALA A 503 36.33 -39.82 -39.62
C ALA A 503 37.45 -39.06 -40.36
N LEU A 504 37.75 -37.85 -39.95
CA LEU A 504 39.00 -37.13 -40.33
C LEU A 504 39.97 -37.15 -39.17
N GLY A 505 41.17 -37.59 -39.48
CA GLY A 505 42.21 -37.95 -38.58
C GLY A 505 42.85 -36.78 -37.83
N ILE A 506 43.36 -37.13 -36.70
CA ILE A 506 44.21 -36.32 -35.83
C ILE A 506 45.60 -36.22 -36.44
N GLY A 507 46.06 -34.99 -36.73
CA GLY A 507 47.44 -34.70 -37.01
C GLY A 507 48.05 -33.88 -35.87
N ALA A 508 48.93 -34.47 -35.10
CA ALA A 508 49.79 -33.78 -34.14
C ALA A 508 50.97 -33.17 -34.85
N ALA A 509 51.30 -31.92 -34.53
CA ALA A 509 52.67 -31.41 -34.65
C ALA A 509 52.88 -30.11 -33.86
N ALA A 510 53.92 -30.17 -32.97
CA ALA A 510 54.78 -29.17 -32.38
C ALA A 510 54.13 -28.06 -31.48
#